data_e85fc08bf7324e352c3a7fcb142368ea
#
_entry.id   e85fc08bf7324e352c3a7fcb142368ea
#
_cell.length_a   1.000
_cell.length_b   1.000
_cell.length_c   1.000
_cell.angle_alpha   90.00
_cell.angle_beta   90.00
_cell.angle_gamma   90.00
#
_symmetry.space_group_name_H-M   'P 1'
#
loop_
_entity.id
_entity.type
_entity.pdbx_description
1 polymer ?
#
loop_
_entity_poly.entity_id
_entity_poly.type
_entity_poly.pdbx_seq_one_letter_code
_entity_poly.pdbx_strand_id
1 'polypeptide(L)'
;TVNIPVKLKITGNSQQNEIFSFLLKQNDEQSPMPKISKVQLTETKKDAFQIQYEKPGVYRYTISQVSGDGKNWIYDQSEYSLEVYIMRNEQTDTLQSLIIAYNAKGEKVDPVFMNRYQASEAKQKSMTVKTGDSADIKTLTGLMLICGGIMIGTYEYKKKIEKK
;
A
#
# COMPACT_ATOMS: atom_id res chain seq x y z
N THR A 1 -15.11 23.52 10.59
CA THR A 1 -14.98 22.09 10.24
C THR A 1 -13.52 21.78 10.01
N VAL A 2 -13.06 20.66 10.55
CA VAL A 2 -11.69 20.14 10.38
C VAL A 2 -11.77 18.81 9.65
N ASN A 3 -10.88 18.58 8.71
CA ASN A 3 -10.74 17.35 7.96
C ASN A 3 -9.58 16.52 8.53
N ILE A 4 -9.89 15.37 9.14
CA ILE A 4 -8.88 14.41 9.59
C ILE A 4 -8.59 13.46 8.41
N PRO A 5 -7.40 13.54 7.79
CA PRO A 5 -7.13 12.81 6.56
C PRO A 5 -6.94 11.30 6.81
N VAL A 6 -7.44 10.49 5.88
CA VAL A 6 -7.18 9.06 5.75
C VAL A 6 -6.44 8.85 4.44
N LYS A 7 -5.28 8.21 4.50
CA LYS A 7 -4.46 7.91 3.31
C LYS A 7 -4.31 6.40 3.16
N LEU A 8 -4.69 5.91 2.00
CA LEU A 8 -4.53 4.51 1.62
C LEU A 8 -3.44 4.40 0.55
N LYS A 9 -2.53 3.47 0.75
CA LYS A 9 -1.56 3.03 -0.26
C LYS A 9 -1.72 1.54 -0.50
N ILE A 10 -1.88 1.17 -1.77
CA ILE A 10 -1.99 -0.22 -2.19
C ILE A 10 -0.72 -0.59 -2.95
N THR A 11 -0.18 -1.77 -2.66
CA THR A 11 0.97 -2.36 -3.35
C THR A 11 0.60 -3.75 -3.89
N GLY A 12 1.33 -4.22 -4.90
CA GLY A 12 1.01 -5.44 -5.64
C GLY A 12 0.01 -5.16 -6.76
N ASN A 13 -0.12 -6.11 -7.66
CA ASN A 13 -0.98 -5.99 -8.84
C ASN A 13 -2.27 -6.78 -8.62
N SER A 14 -3.30 -6.12 -8.11
CA SER A 14 -4.64 -6.70 -7.99
C SER A 14 -5.53 -6.21 -9.13
N GLN A 15 -6.24 -7.14 -9.76
CA GLN A 15 -7.32 -6.83 -10.68
C GLN A 15 -8.69 -6.78 -9.97
N GLN A 16 -8.71 -7.01 -8.65
CA GLN A 16 -9.91 -7.01 -7.84
C GLN A 16 -10.06 -5.68 -7.14
N ASN A 17 -11.28 -5.12 -7.17
CA ASN A 17 -11.63 -3.96 -6.38
C ASN A 17 -11.90 -4.39 -4.94
N GLU A 18 -10.97 -4.13 -4.05
CA GLU A 18 -11.13 -4.34 -2.61
C GLU A 18 -11.60 -3.04 -1.94
N ILE A 19 -12.47 -3.16 -0.95
CA ILE A 19 -12.98 -2.02 -0.17
C ILE A 19 -12.26 -2.00 1.17
N PHE A 20 -11.46 -0.98 1.39
CA PHE A 20 -10.77 -0.74 2.66
C PHE A 20 -11.59 0.22 3.51
N SER A 21 -11.95 -0.20 4.71
CA SER A 21 -12.77 0.56 5.65
C SER A 21 -11.90 1.09 6.79
N PHE A 22 -12.07 2.37 7.11
CA PHE A 22 -11.34 3.05 8.17
C PHE A 22 -12.33 3.57 9.21
N LEU A 23 -11.98 3.44 10.47
CA LEU A 23 -12.79 3.91 11.59
C LEU A 23 -12.05 4.98 12.36
N LEU A 24 -12.80 5.98 12.78
CA LEU A 24 -12.36 6.96 13.77
C LEU A 24 -13.08 6.69 15.08
N LYS A 25 -12.32 6.62 16.17
CA LYS A 25 -12.81 6.44 17.53
C LYS A 25 -12.35 7.61 18.39
N GLN A 26 -13.22 8.19 19.16
CA GLN A 26 -12.84 9.17 20.19
C GLN A 26 -12.15 8.47 21.36
N ASN A 27 -11.12 9.10 21.93
CA ASN A 27 -10.39 8.59 23.09
C ASN A 27 -10.87 9.23 24.40
N ASP A 28 -11.62 10.31 24.32
CA ASP A 28 -12.28 10.96 25.44
C ASP A 28 -13.70 11.39 25.04
N GLU A 29 -14.62 11.42 26.00
CA GLU A 29 -16.03 11.74 25.79
C GLU A 29 -16.28 13.16 25.28
N GLN A 30 -15.32 14.07 25.47
CA GLN A 30 -15.43 15.46 25.05
C GLN A 30 -15.04 15.67 23.59
N SER A 31 -14.39 14.69 22.97
CA SER A 31 -14.00 14.74 21.56
C SER A 31 -15.22 14.55 20.66
N PRO A 32 -15.61 15.56 19.86
CA PRO A 32 -16.75 15.45 18.99
C PRO A 32 -16.49 14.42 17.88
N MET A 33 -17.52 13.65 17.53
CA MET A 33 -17.44 12.65 16.47
C MET A 33 -18.01 13.20 15.15
N PRO A 34 -17.48 12.75 14.01
CA PRO A 34 -18.04 13.10 12.71
C PRO A 34 -19.41 12.43 12.53
N LYS A 35 -20.25 13.00 11.67
CA LYS A 35 -21.53 12.36 11.29
C LYS A 35 -21.30 11.00 10.64
N ILE A 36 -20.19 10.83 9.94
CA ILE A 36 -19.77 9.57 9.31
C ILE A 36 -18.45 9.18 9.94
N SER A 37 -18.47 8.20 10.82
CA SER A 37 -17.29 7.68 11.54
C SER A 37 -16.56 6.55 10.80
N LYS A 38 -17.02 6.18 9.60
CA LYS A 38 -16.43 5.15 8.73
C LYS A 38 -16.18 5.72 7.33
N VAL A 39 -14.94 5.71 6.89
CA VAL A 39 -14.52 6.07 5.53
C VAL A 39 -14.18 4.79 4.76
N GLN A 40 -14.51 4.75 3.47
CA GLN A 40 -14.23 3.61 2.60
C GLN A 40 -13.48 4.05 1.35
N LEU A 41 -12.40 3.35 1.03
CA LEU A 41 -11.56 3.58 -0.15
C LEU A 41 -11.37 2.28 -0.92
N THR A 42 -11.33 2.36 -2.24
CA THR A 42 -11.14 1.21 -3.14
C THR A 42 -9.81 1.26 -3.91
N GLU A 43 -9.12 2.39 -3.87
CA GLU A 43 -7.88 2.63 -4.61
C GLU A 43 -6.89 3.39 -3.74
N THR A 44 -5.64 3.47 -4.19
CA THR A 44 -4.66 4.37 -3.57
C THR A 44 -5.16 5.82 -3.67
N LYS A 45 -5.81 6.28 -2.62
CA LYS A 45 -6.46 7.59 -2.52
C LYS A 45 -6.36 8.12 -1.10
N LYS A 46 -6.89 9.32 -0.92
CA LYS A 46 -7.12 9.95 0.38
C LYS A 46 -8.56 10.42 0.47
N ASP A 47 -9.09 10.35 1.66
CA ASP A 47 -10.37 10.93 2.06
C ASP A 47 -10.22 11.51 3.47
N ALA A 48 -11.29 11.98 4.11
CA ALA A 48 -11.20 12.58 5.44
C ALA A 48 -12.48 12.38 6.25
N PHE A 49 -12.30 12.24 7.56
CA PHE A 49 -13.39 12.44 8.51
C PHE A 49 -13.59 13.92 8.74
N GLN A 50 -14.80 14.41 8.58
CA GLN A 50 -15.16 15.82 8.76
C GLN A 50 -15.77 16.03 10.14
N ILE A 51 -15.08 16.80 11.00
CA ILE A 51 -15.52 17.08 12.36
C ILE A 51 -15.73 18.56 12.54
N GLN A 52 -16.84 18.91 13.17
CA GLN A 52 -17.13 20.28 13.56
C GLN A 52 -16.72 20.51 15.02
N TYR A 53 -15.85 21.47 15.26
CA TYR A 53 -15.44 21.90 16.60
C TYR A 53 -16.04 23.27 16.91
N GLU A 54 -16.52 23.43 18.14
CA GLU A 54 -17.16 24.66 18.59
C GLU A 54 -16.29 25.43 19.59
N LYS A 55 -15.34 24.75 20.23
CA LYS A 55 -14.52 25.32 21.31
C LYS A 55 -13.03 25.03 21.06
N PRO A 56 -12.15 25.93 21.48
CA PRO A 56 -10.72 25.62 21.60
C PRO A 56 -10.50 24.44 22.56
N GLY A 57 -9.47 23.65 22.29
CA GLY A 57 -9.12 22.48 23.09
C GLY A 57 -8.21 21.51 22.36
N VAL A 58 -7.85 20.45 23.04
CA VAL A 58 -7.11 19.30 22.48
C VAL A 58 -8.02 18.10 22.51
N TYR A 59 -8.30 17.56 21.33
CA TYR A 59 -9.21 16.44 21.12
C TYR A 59 -8.44 15.23 20.63
N ARG A 60 -8.73 14.07 21.21
CA ARG A 60 -7.94 12.84 20.96
C ARG A 60 -8.78 11.76 20.31
N TYR A 61 -8.19 11.14 19.31
CA TYR A 61 -8.82 10.07 18.53
C TYR A 61 -7.83 8.95 18.28
N THR A 62 -8.37 7.80 17.91
CA THR A 62 -7.64 6.71 17.27
C THR A 62 -8.24 6.46 15.91
N ILE A 63 -7.37 6.34 14.89
CA ILE A 63 -7.78 5.91 13.56
C ILE A 63 -7.18 4.54 13.29
N SER A 64 -8.01 3.62 12.79
CA SER A 64 -7.62 2.25 12.47
C SER A 64 -8.30 1.79 11.19
N GLN A 65 -7.71 0.75 10.58
CA GLN A 65 -8.32 0.05 9.46
C GLN A 65 -9.08 -1.17 9.97
N VAL A 66 -10.26 -1.42 9.41
CA VAL A 66 -10.99 -2.68 9.63
C VAL A 66 -10.34 -3.76 8.77
N SER A 67 -9.96 -4.87 9.39
CA SER A 67 -9.48 -6.03 8.63
C SER A 67 -10.57 -6.55 7.71
N GLY A 68 -10.24 -6.77 6.45
CA GLY A 68 -11.11 -7.42 5.49
C GLY A 68 -10.83 -8.92 5.39
N ASP A 69 -11.56 -9.58 4.52
CA ASP A 69 -11.47 -11.01 4.22
C ASP A 69 -11.15 -11.31 2.75
N GLY A 70 -10.75 -10.29 2.01
CA GLY A 70 -10.38 -10.38 0.60
C GLY A 70 -9.24 -11.37 0.37
N LYS A 71 -9.45 -12.32 -0.54
CA LYS A 71 -8.46 -13.34 -0.86
C LYS A 71 -7.16 -12.72 -1.39
N ASN A 72 -6.04 -13.16 -0.86
CA ASN A 72 -4.70 -12.70 -1.23
C ASN A 72 -4.38 -11.24 -0.81
N TRP A 73 -5.19 -10.64 0.05
CA TRP A 73 -4.90 -9.35 0.63
C TRP A 73 -4.20 -9.46 1.98
N ILE A 74 -3.22 -8.63 2.21
CA ILE A 74 -2.58 -8.39 3.49
C ILE A 74 -2.99 -6.99 3.91
N TYR A 75 -3.84 -6.93 4.95
CA TYR A 75 -4.39 -5.69 5.48
C TYR A 75 -3.45 -5.07 6.49
N ASP A 76 -3.32 -3.75 6.42
CA ASP A 76 -2.59 -2.97 7.42
C ASP A 76 -3.30 -3.05 8.77
N GLN A 77 -2.55 -3.37 9.82
CA GLN A 77 -3.05 -3.48 11.20
C GLN A 77 -2.61 -2.30 12.06
N SER A 78 -2.08 -1.24 11.42
CA SER A 78 -1.62 -0.05 12.13
C SER A 78 -2.79 0.69 12.77
N GLU A 79 -2.54 1.22 13.96
CA GLU A 79 -3.39 2.21 14.62
C GLU A 79 -2.59 3.48 14.83
N TYR A 80 -3.24 4.61 14.59
CA TYR A 80 -2.63 5.92 14.81
C TYR A 80 -3.43 6.69 15.84
N SER A 81 -2.72 7.18 16.87
CA SER A 81 -3.30 8.14 17.83
C SER A 81 -3.21 9.53 17.26
N LEU A 82 -4.28 10.28 17.34
CA LEU A 82 -4.39 11.64 16.79
C LEU A 82 -4.65 12.65 17.91
N GLU A 83 -3.93 13.75 17.88
CA GLU A 83 -4.22 14.95 18.66
C GLU A 83 -4.63 16.06 17.71
N VAL A 84 -5.84 16.58 17.91
CA VAL A 84 -6.40 17.70 17.16
C VAL A 84 -6.44 18.90 18.07
N TYR A 85 -5.54 19.85 17.84
CA TYR A 85 -5.47 21.11 18.55
C TYR A 85 -6.39 22.11 17.87
N ILE A 86 -7.37 22.62 18.59
CA ILE A 86 -8.23 23.72 18.14
C ILE A 86 -7.85 24.95 18.92
N MET A 87 -7.42 25.98 18.23
CA MET A 87 -6.94 27.24 18.79
C MET A 87 -7.80 28.38 18.27
N ARG A 88 -8.06 29.39 19.11
CA ARG A 88 -8.70 30.63 18.68
C ARG A 88 -7.63 31.59 18.18
N ASN A 89 -7.81 32.12 17.00
CA ASN A 89 -7.03 33.22 16.49
C ASN A 89 -7.64 34.51 17.04
N GLU A 90 -6.94 35.19 17.93
CA GLU A 90 -7.44 36.41 18.60
C GLU A 90 -7.64 37.59 17.65
N GLN A 91 -6.93 37.62 16.52
CA GLN A 91 -7.03 38.73 15.55
C GLN A 91 -8.26 38.59 14.63
N THR A 92 -8.64 37.36 14.29
CA THR A 92 -9.73 37.08 13.34
C THR A 92 -10.97 36.48 13.99
N ASP A 93 -10.90 36.17 15.28
CA ASP A 93 -11.92 35.44 16.06
C ASP A 93 -12.35 34.11 15.43
N THR A 94 -11.44 33.49 14.69
CA THR A 94 -11.69 32.20 14.01
C THR A 94 -10.98 31.06 14.71
N LEU A 95 -11.54 29.83 14.56
CA LEU A 95 -10.88 28.62 15.04
C LEU A 95 -9.91 28.11 13.97
N GLN A 96 -8.68 27.85 14.39
CA GLN A 96 -7.63 27.22 13.62
C GLN A 96 -7.35 25.82 14.16
N SER A 97 -6.89 24.91 13.32
CA SER A 97 -6.60 23.52 13.72
C SER A 97 -5.20 23.09 13.34
N LEU A 98 -4.60 22.27 14.22
CA LEU A 98 -3.38 21.52 13.97
C LEU A 98 -3.65 20.07 14.33
N ILE A 99 -3.32 19.13 13.41
CA ILE A 99 -3.48 17.70 13.62
C ILE A 99 -2.09 17.09 13.72
N ILE A 100 -1.85 16.32 14.78
CA ILE A 100 -0.62 15.55 14.97
C ILE A 100 -1.02 14.10 15.12
N ALA A 101 -0.37 13.22 14.33
CA ALA A 101 -0.57 11.78 14.41
C ALA A 101 0.67 11.11 14.98
N TYR A 102 0.44 10.05 15.75
CA TYR A 102 1.49 9.23 16.37
C TYR A 102 1.25 7.76 16.02
N ASN A 103 2.34 7.04 15.76
CA ASN A 103 2.29 5.59 15.63
C ASN A 103 2.25 4.90 17.02
N ALA A 104 2.20 3.58 17.05
CA ALA A 104 2.18 2.80 18.28
C ALA A 104 3.43 2.99 19.17
N LYS A 105 4.52 3.54 18.64
CA LYS A 105 5.74 3.87 19.40
C LYS A 105 5.73 5.29 19.96
N GLY A 106 4.69 6.07 19.69
CA GLY A 106 4.60 7.48 20.09
C GLY A 106 5.41 8.42 19.19
N GLU A 107 5.87 7.98 18.04
CA GLU A 107 6.59 8.81 17.06
C GLU A 107 5.60 9.57 16.20
N LYS A 108 5.88 10.83 15.91
CA LYS A 108 5.09 11.65 14.98
C LYS A 108 5.24 11.11 13.56
N VAL A 109 4.11 10.86 12.92
CA VAL A 109 4.06 10.28 11.59
C VAL A 109 2.96 10.91 10.74
N ASP A 110 3.04 10.74 9.43
CA ASP A 110 1.93 10.95 8.53
C ASP A 110 1.16 9.61 8.41
N PRO A 111 -0.10 9.50 8.89
CA PRO A 111 -0.81 8.23 8.92
C PRO A 111 -1.14 7.77 7.50
N VAL A 112 -0.52 6.66 7.09
CA VAL A 112 -0.73 6.02 5.78
C VAL A 112 -0.94 4.53 5.99
N PHE A 113 -2.11 4.03 5.65
CA PHE A 113 -2.42 2.61 5.69
C PHE A 113 -1.91 1.93 4.42
N MET A 114 -1.02 0.95 4.58
CA MET A 114 -0.38 0.25 3.47
C MET A 114 -0.90 -1.17 3.35
N ASN A 115 -1.71 -1.42 2.34
CA ASN A 115 -2.23 -2.74 2.04
C ASN A 115 -1.47 -3.37 0.87
N ARG A 116 -1.33 -4.68 0.89
CA ARG A 116 -0.61 -5.41 -0.15
C ARG A 116 -1.45 -6.55 -0.70
N TYR A 117 -1.56 -6.59 -2.02
CA TYR A 117 -2.05 -7.75 -2.73
C TYR A 117 -0.89 -8.70 -3.03
N GLN A 118 -1.05 -9.96 -2.65
CA GLN A 118 -0.09 -11.01 -2.93
C GLN A 118 -0.80 -12.10 -3.72
N ALA A 119 -0.66 -12.06 -5.06
CA ALA A 119 -1.19 -13.12 -5.89
C ALA A 119 -0.70 -14.47 -5.37
N SER A 120 -1.61 -15.43 -5.17
CA SER A 120 -1.18 -16.80 -4.94
C SER A 120 -0.39 -17.23 -6.17
N GLU A 121 0.84 -17.68 -5.97
CA GLU A 121 1.57 -18.37 -7.03
C GLU A 121 0.66 -19.49 -7.52
N ALA A 122 0.19 -19.38 -8.75
CA ALA A 122 -0.40 -20.54 -9.42
C ALA A 122 0.68 -21.62 -9.31
N LYS A 123 0.42 -22.68 -8.51
CA LYS A 123 1.25 -23.87 -8.56
C LYS A 123 1.36 -24.20 -10.03
N GLN A 124 2.49 -23.88 -10.65
CA GLN A 124 2.83 -24.42 -11.94
C GLN A 124 2.70 -25.92 -11.73
N LYS A 125 1.58 -26.48 -12.24
CA LYS A 125 1.44 -27.90 -12.39
C LYS A 125 2.65 -28.25 -13.24
N SER A 126 3.69 -28.77 -12.60
CA SER A 126 4.77 -29.41 -13.29
C SER A 126 4.05 -30.41 -14.22
N MET A 127 3.88 -30.03 -15.46
CA MET A 127 3.58 -31.02 -16.50
C MET A 127 4.84 -31.85 -16.51
N THR A 128 4.80 -32.95 -15.75
CA THR A 128 5.63 -34.12 -16.05
C THR A 128 5.16 -34.55 -17.42
N VAL A 129 5.78 -33.96 -18.42
CA VAL A 129 5.71 -34.52 -19.78
C VAL A 129 6.28 -35.94 -19.61
N LYS A 130 5.39 -36.92 -19.60
CA LYS A 130 5.75 -38.30 -19.74
C LYS A 130 6.32 -38.40 -21.15
N THR A 131 7.58 -38.06 -21.32
CA THR A 131 8.33 -38.32 -22.54
C THR A 131 8.52 -39.81 -22.63
N GLY A 132 7.50 -40.51 -23.12
CA GLY A 132 7.59 -41.88 -23.64
C GLY A 132 8.01 -41.88 -25.09
N ASP A 133 8.81 -40.89 -25.51
CA ASP A 133 9.42 -40.88 -26.81
C ASP A 133 10.93 -40.63 -26.66
N SER A 134 11.72 -41.55 -27.17
CA SER A 134 13.18 -41.47 -27.21
C SER A 134 13.59 -40.35 -28.20
N ALA A 135 13.38 -39.09 -27.80
CA ALA A 135 13.96 -37.95 -28.48
C ALA A 135 15.48 -38.06 -28.32
N ASP A 136 16.16 -38.28 -29.43
CA ASP A 136 17.58 -38.54 -29.52
C ASP A 136 18.34 -37.35 -28.89
N ILE A 137 18.95 -37.57 -27.71
CA ILE A 137 19.71 -36.56 -26.93
C ILE A 137 20.78 -35.88 -27.80
N LYS A 138 21.21 -36.53 -28.87
CA LYS A 138 22.20 -36.01 -29.81
C LYS A 138 21.72 -34.81 -30.60
N THR A 139 20.41 -34.68 -30.86
CA THR A 139 19.84 -33.52 -31.55
C THR A 139 19.71 -32.28 -30.62
N LEU A 140 19.48 -32.50 -29.35
CA LEU A 140 19.34 -31.40 -28.37
C LEU A 140 20.70 -30.74 -28.02
N THR A 141 21.77 -31.57 -27.94
CA THR A 141 23.15 -31.06 -27.74
C THR A 141 23.65 -30.32 -28.95
N GLY A 142 23.27 -30.70 -30.17
CA GLY A 142 23.60 -29.99 -31.40
C GLY A 142 23.02 -28.57 -31.44
N LEU A 143 21.80 -28.39 -30.99
CA LEU A 143 21.12 -27.08 -30.99
C LEU A 143 21.75 -26.08 -29.98
N MET A 144 22.19 -26.56 -28.81
CA MET A 144 22.89 -25.73 -27.82
C MET A 144 24.28 -25.24 -28.29
N LEU A 145 24.98 -26.06 -29.04
CA LEU A 145 26.30 -25.69 -29.61
C LEU A 145 26.18 -24.59 -30.69
N ILE A 146 25.08 -24.57 -31.45
CA ILE A 146 24.86 -23.53 -32.47
C ILE A 146 24.55 -22.21 -31.82
N CYS A 147 23.74 -22.17 -30.76
CA CYS A 147 23.45 -20.93 -29.99
C CYS A 147 24.70 -20.37 -29.28
N GLY A 148 25.55 -21.22 -28.73
CA GLY A 148 26.82 -20.81 -28.12
C GLY A 148 27.81 -20.24 -29.12
N GLY A 149 27.89 -20.79 -30.32
CA GLY A 149 28.79 -20.33 -31.39
C GLY A 149 28.42 -18.93 -31.90
N ILE A 150 27.15 -18.61 -32.01
CA ILE A 150 26.68 -17.28 -32.44
C ILE A 150 27.07 -16.20 -31.43
N MET A 151 26.92 -16.49 -30.12
CA MET A 151 27.27 -15.54 -29.06
C MET A 151 28.77 -15.24 -29.02
N ILE A 152 29.65 -16.23 -29.21
CA ILE A 152 31.09 -16.05 -29.23
C ILE A 152 31.50 -15.27 -30.48
N GLY A 153 30.92 -15.58 -31.65
CA GLY A 153 31.20 -14.87 -32.90
C GLY A 153 30.84 -13.38 -32.85
N THR A 154 29.72 -13.02 -32.24
CA THR A 154 29.29 -11.63 -32.08
C THR A 154 30.17 -10.86 -31.09
N TYR A 155 30.66 -11.52 -30.04
CA TYR A 155 31.59 -10.92 -29.08
C TYR A 155 32.96 -10.59 -29.70
N GLU A 156 33.54 -11.51 -30.45
CA GLU A 156 34.81 -11.29 -31.16
C GLU A 156 34.72 -10.22 -32.27
N TYR A 157 33.57 -10.18 -32.98
CA TYR A 157 33.31 -9.17 -34.00
C TYR A 157 33.25 -7.77 -33.41
N LYS A 158 32.56 -7.61 -32.26
CA LYS A 158 32.47 -6.33 -31.56
C LYS A 158 33.82 -5.82 -31.06
N LYS A 159 34.64 -6.71 -30.49
CA LYS A 159 35.99 -6.40 -30.02
C LYS A 159 36.95 -5.95 -31.15
N LYS A 160 36.71 -6.38 -32.38
CA LYS A 160 37.50 -6.02 -33.55
C LYS A 160 37.13 -4.65 -34.12
N ILE A 161 35.89 -4.18 -33.91
CA ILE A 161 35.44 -2.85 -34.31
C ILE A 161 35.94 -1.78 -33.34
N GLU A 162 36.01 -2.07 -32.04
CA GLU A 162 36.49 -1.10 -31.03
C GLU A 162 38.00 -0.86 -31.03
N LYS A 163 38.79 -1.65 -31.82
CA LYS A 163 40.25 -1.50 -31.96
C LYS A 163 40.69 -0.80 -33.26
N LYS A 164 39.75 -0.26 -34.03
CA LYS A 164 40.03 0.52 -35.24
C LYS A 164 39.59 1.98 -35.02
#